data_23fc4eac89d712196cf8e77710232d5e
#
_entry.id   23fc4eac89d712196cf8e77710232d5e
#
_cell.length_a   1.000
_cell.length_b   1.000
_cell.length_c   1.000
_cell.angle_alpha   90.00
_cell.angle_beta   90.00
_cell.angle_gamma   90.00
#
_symmetry.space_group_name_H-M   'P 1'
#
loop_
_entity.id
_entity.type
_entity.pdbx_description
1 polymer ?
#
loop_
_entity_poly.entity_id
_entity_poly.type
_entity_poly.pdbx_seq_one_letter_code
_entity_poly.pdbx_strand_id
1 'polypeptide(L)'
;MFFRLLTLWLCWILDAVLTIEPSWSNFFIGEFVTFKCDMNEGKDTDWEYKTNKDGRELIRYSTIKEATESDSGGYSCRGRRDYFFSEWSDIITLTVSSSNRPVVTLYPNWSEIYRGETITVRCEIHGGDTEWDYEWETNSMIKAPNQNEYRIRSASSSNSGNYRCKGRMKSSQHETTEWSDSVTLTVSDNEPRPVLTVSPSWLSPGASVTLNCEVEHPSAGWSFYWYKAVPDLSEKSSSYELLPDGNGTAQDSYIIHGQTHTAGYVCRAGRGDPEYHTDHSRPKFVWSADVHSAASLTVSPDRVQHFTSDSVSLTCEGNFTEWRVRKFSEDGRLYSDCRRMTGSTCDINTSKSDTAVYWCESGSGEFSSAVNITVQNDGNGPILVSPVHPVTEGASVSLSCSLRTQKILSNVFFYHNDKLIENDPRGELKISAVSKSDEGFYKCQYSGRESAQSWMSVKGEQDQNI
;
A
#
# COMPACT_ATOMS: atom_id res chain seq x y z
N MET A 1 -30.38 67.16 -14.69
CA MET A 1 -30.52 66.13 -13.67
C MET A 1 -31.31 64.99 -14.32
N PHE A 2 -30.59 64.07 -15.01
CA PHE A 2 -31.21 62.99 -15.74
C PHE A 2 -30.72 61.66 -15.12
N PHE A 3 -31.58 60.98 -14.45
CA PHE A 3 -31.40 59.61 -14.01
C PHE A 3 -31.59 58.69 -15.23
N ARG A 4 -30.52 58.02 -15.69
CA ARG A 4 -30.59 56.88 -16.58
C ARG A 4 -30.76 55.62 -15.74
N LEU A 5 -31.95 55.06 -15.76
CA LEU A 5 -32.25 53.70 -15.34
C LEU A 5 -31.58 52.75 -16.35
N LEU A 6 -30.51 52.07 -15.93
CA LEU A 6 -30.00 50.89 -16.60
C LEU A 6 -30.86 49.69 -16.18
N THR A 7 -31.80 49.32 -17.02
CA THR A 7 -32.48 48.03 -16.95
C THR A 7 -31.51 46.97 -17.44
N LEU A 8 -30.90 46.24 -16.53
CA LEU A 8 -30.19 44.98 -16.80
C LEU A 8 -31.25 43.95 -17.27
N TRP A 9 -31.30 43.69 -18.55
CA TRP A 9 -31.93 42.50 -19.10
C TRP A 9 -31.08 41.29 -18.71
N LEU A 10 -31.49 40.58 -17.67
CA LEU A 10 -31.06 39.19 -17.44
C LEU A 10 -31.69 38.37 -18.58
N CYS A 11 -30.88 38.10 -19.61
CA CYS A 11 -31.24 37.14 -20.64
C CYS A 11 -31.19 35.76 -19.96
N TRP A 12 -32.37 35.24 -19.60
CA TRP A 12 -32.50 33.84 -19.21
C TRP A 12 -32.21 33.02 -20.47
N ILE A 13 -31.06 32.31 -20.48
CA ILE A 13 -30.77 31.35 -21.54
C ILE A 13 -31.75 30.20 -21.29
N LEU A 14 -32.71 30.04 -22.20
CA LEU A 14 -33.67 28.93 -22.19
C LEU A 14 -32.99 27.72 -22.82
N ASP A 15 -32.59 26.74 -22.00
CA ASP A 15 -31.98 25.53 -22.46
C ASP A 15 -33.01 24.43 -22.70
N ALA A 16 -32.89 23.76 -23.84
CA ALA A 16 -33.64 22.56 -24.12
C ALA A 16 -32.93 21.34 -23.53
N VAL A 17 -33.66 20.35 -23.10
CA VAL A 17 -33.17 19.08 -22.60
C VAL A 17 -33.67 17.96 -23.49
N LEU A 18 -32.75 17.20 -24.08
CA LEU A 18 -33.07 15.99 -24.83
C LEU A 18 -32.97 14.77 -23.91
N THR A 19 -33.98 13.91 -23.95
CA THR A 19 -33.94 12.59 -23.29
C THR A 19 -34.33 11.52 -24.29
N ILE A 20 -33.80 10.31 -24.06
CA ILE A 20 -34.10 9.12 -24.84
C ILE A 20 -34.88 8.14 -23.98
N GLU A 21 -35.97 7.59 -24.51
CA GLU A 21 -36.73 6.53 -23.89
C GLU A 21 -36.79 5.30 -24.79
N PRO A 22 -36.44 4.14 -24.25
CA PRO A 22 -35.84 3.88 -22.94
C PRO A 22 -34.46 4.54 -22.79
N SER A 23 -34.06 4.87 -21.56
CA SER A 23 -32.85 5.63 -21.25
C SER A 23 -31.55 4.83 -21.41
N TRP A 24 -31.39 4.19 -22.55
CA TRP A 24 -30.19 3.42 -22.91
C TRP A 24 -29.27 4.21 -23.83
N SER A 25 -27.99 3.91 -23.77
CA SER A 25 -27.00 4.46 -24.71
C SER A 25 -26.77 3.57 -25.94
N ASN A 26 -27.08 2.26 -25.82
CA ASN A 26 -26.91 1.27 -26.87
C ASN A 26 -28.22 0.58 -27.17
N PHE A 27 -28.54 0.46 -28.46
CA PHE A 27 -29.72 -0.20 -28.97
C PHE A 27 -29.33 -1.25 -30.01
N PHE A 28 -30.24 -2.16 -30.32
CA PHE A 28 -30.07 -3.12 -31.39
C PHE A 28 -30.97 -2.80 -32.60
N ILE A 29 -30.59 -3.34 -33.74
CA ILE A 29 -31.41 -3.22 -34.97
C ILE A 29 -32.82 -3.75 -34.67
N GLY A 30 -33.83 -2.97 -35.07
CA GLY A 30 -35.25 -3.29 -34.87
C GLY A 30 -35.86 -2.75 -33.58
N GLU A 31 -35.05 -2.22 -32.65
CA GLU A 31 -35.59 -1.65 -31.41
C GLU A 31 -36.25 -0.29 -31.61
N PHE A 32 -37.13 0.01 -30.68
CA PHE A 32 -37.90 1.25 -30.65
C PHE A 32 -37.20 2.30 -29.79
N VAL A 33 -37.06 3.52 -30.32
CA VAL A 33 -36.41 4.64 -29.62
C VAL A 33 -37.28 5.87 -29.70
N THR A 34 -37.56 6.47 -28.57
CA THR A 34 -38.29 7.78 -28.50
C THR A 34 -37.39 8.86 -27.99
N PHE A 35 -37.30 9.95 -28.72
CA PHE A 35 -36.65 11.18 -28.28
C PHE A 35 -37.69 12.13 -27.69
N LYS A 36 -37.44 12.61 -26.48
CA LYS A 36 -38.24 13.64 -25.82
C LYS A 36 -37.38 14.88 -25.63
N CYS A 37 -37.90 15.99 -26.17
CA CYS A 37 -37.27 17.28 -26.01
C CYS A 37 -38.18 18.15 -25.15
N ASP A 38 -37.68 18.63 -24.03
CA ASP A 38 -38.40 19.47 -23.09
C ASP A 38 -37.62 20.77 -22.83
N MET A 39 -38.37 21.82 -22.50
CA MET A 39 -37.79 23.08 -22.03
C MET A 39 -37.72 23.07 -20.50
N ASN A 40 -36.63 23.59 -19.93
CA ASN A 40 -36.38 23.60 -18.49
C ASN A 40 -37.36 24.48 -17.68
N GLU A 41 -38.22 25.23 -18.35
CA GLU A 41 -39.26 26.04 -17.72
C GLU A 41 -40.65 25.43 -17.98
N GLY A 42 -41.27 24.90 -16.90
CA GLY A 42 -42.70 24.63 -16.75
C GLY A 42 -43.47 24.14 -17.98
N LYS A 43 -44.60 23.47 -17.79
CA LYS A 43 -45.51 22.94 -18.82
C LYS A 43 -46.11 24.03 -19.70
N ASP A 44 -45.33 24.74 -20.47
CA ASP A 44 -45.79 25.62 -21.53
C ASP A 44 -45.88 24.84 -22.84
N THR A 45 -47.06 24.65 -23.38
CA THR A 45 -47.37 23.75 -24.49
C THR A 45 -47.13 24.32 -25.88
N ASP A 46 -46.65 25.55 -25.99
CA ASP A 46 -46.52 26.26 -27.28
C ASP A 46 -45.16 26.21 -27.94
N TRP A 47 -44.29 25.27 -27.51
CA TRP A 47 -43.00 25.07 -28.14
C TRP A 47 -43.06 24.06 -29.28
N GLU A 48 -42.53 24.45 -30.43
CA GLU A 48 -42.17 23.53 -31.52
C GLU A 48 -40.72 23.08 -31.34
N TYR A 49 -40.47 21.77 -31.44
CA TYR A 49 -39.14 21.22 -31.25
C TYR A 49 -38.50 20.85 -32.58
N LYS A 50 -37.21 21.15 -32.69
CA LYS A 50 -36.34 20.71 -33.79
C LYS A 50 -35.23 19.81 -33.27
N THR A 51 -35.02 18.68 -33.94
CA THR A 51 -34.00 17.74 -33.60
C THR A 51 -32.89 17.81 -34.65
N ASN A 52 -31.66 17.64 -34.17
CA ASN A 52 -30.44 17.59 -34.97
C ASN A 52 -29.77 16.25 -34.79
N LYS A 53 -29.26 15.69 -35.85
CA LYS A 53 -28.37 14.51 -35.85
C LYS A 53 -27.06 14.84 -36.53
N ASP A 54 -25.95 14.75 -35.83
CA ASP A 54 -24.60 14.98 -36.36
C ASP A 54 -24.46 16.29 -37.16
N GLY A 55 -25.09 17.38 -36.68
CA GLY A 55 -25.10 18.69 -37.32
C GLY A 55 -26.11 18.88 -38.41
N ARG A 56 -26.98 17.90 -38.70
CA ARG A 56 -28.06 18.01 -39.70
C ARG A 56 -29.42 18.13 -39.01
N GLU A 57 -30.18 19.16 -39.32
CA GLU A 57 -31.53 19.35 -38.79
C GLU A 57 -32.46 18.27 -39.41
N LEU A 58 -33.18 17.56 -38.54
CA LEU A 58 -34.15 16.53 -38.92
C LEU A 58 -35.57 17.11 -38.86
N ILE A 59 -36.34 16.83 -39.91
CA ILE A 59 -37.75 17.25 -39.97
C ILE A 59 -38.59 16.15 -39.28
N ARG A 60 -39.06 16.40 -38.04
CA ARG A 60 -39.89 15.49 -37.24
C ARG A 60 -39.28 14.14 -36.90
N TYR A 61 -38.36 14.10 -35.96
CA TYR A 61 -37.96 12.83 -35.32
C TYR A 61 -38.29 12.89 -33.83
N SER A 62 -39.44 12.28 -33.46
CA SER A 62 -39.74 11.98 -32.05
C SER A 62 -39.61 10.50 -31.74
N THR A 63 -39.60 9.65 -32.76
CA THR A 63 -39.63 8.19 -32.58
C THR A 63 -38.99 7.46 -33.75
N ILE A 64 -38.08 6.55 -33.46
CA ILE A 64 -37.57 5.57 -34.38
C ILE A 64 -38.30 4.26 -34.04
N LYS A 65 -39.07 3.72 -34.99
CA LYS A 65 -39.86 2.49 -34.75
C LYS A 65 -39.06 1.20 -34.89
N GLU A 66 -38.05 1.21 -35.74
CA GLU A 66 -37.15 0.14 -36.00
C GLU A 66 -35.77 0.74 -36.20
N ALA A 67 -34.95 0.70 -35.16
CA ALA A 67 -33.61 1.27 -35.21
C ALA A 67 -32.70 0.50 -36.17
N THR A 68 -31.88 1.20 -36.90
CA THR A 68 -30.86 0.66 -37.80
C THR A 68 -29.50 1.22 -37.44
N GLU A 69 -28.40 0.60 -37.89
CA GLU A 69 -27.06 1.12 -37.65
C GLU A 69 -26.88 2.56 -38.14
N SER A 70 -27.62 2.93 -39.20
CA SER A 70 -27.61 4.29 -39.73
C SER A 70 -28.24 5.31 -38.78
N ASP A 71 -28.98 4.89 -37.78
CA ASP A 71 -29.54 5.76 -36.74
C ASP A 71 -28.55 6.09 -35.63
N SER A 72 -27.41 5.40 -35.56
CA SER A 72 -26.31 5.78 -34.69
C SER A 72 -25.83 7.19 -34.95
N GLY A 73 -25.51 7.95 -33.90
CA GLY A 73 -25.01 9.32 -34.03
C GLY A 73 -25.32 10.18 -32.80
N GLY A 74 -24.85 11.42 -32.85
CA GLY A 74 -25.08 12.43 -31.82
C GLY A 74 -26.35 13.21 -32.08
N TYR A 75 -27.30 13.18 -31.15
CA TYR A 75 -28.56 13.86 -31.24
C TYR A 75 -28.63 15.04 -30.25
N SER A 76 -29.19 16.15 -30.70
CA SER A 76 -29.53 17.30 -29.86
C SER A 76 -30.84 17.90 -30.30
N CYS A 77 -31.48 18.64 -29.43
CA CYS A 77 -32.75 19.32 -29.75
C CYS A 77 -32.75 20.79 -29.32
N ARG A 78 -33.63 21.56 -29.90
CA ARG A 78 -33.95 22.94 -29.47
C ARG A 78 -35.43 23.24 -29.61
N GLY A 79 -35.91 24.09 -28.74
CA GLY A 79 -37.26 24.65 -28.86
C GLY A 79 -37.34 25.86 -29.77
N ARG A 80 -38.46 26.02 -30.48
CA ARG A 80 -38.82 27.22 -31.25
C ARG A 80 -40.20 27.72 -30.78
N ARG A 81 -40.28 29.02 -30.55
CA ARG A 81 -41.56 29.71 -30.27
C ARG A 81 -41.54 31.02 -31.02
N ASP A 82 -42.46 31.17 -31.97
CA ASP A 82 -42.52 32.30 -32.88
C ASP A 82 -41.18 32.54 -33.61
N TYR A 83 -40.52 33.67 -33.30
CA TYR A 83 -39.23 34.05 -33.85
C TYR A 83 -38.06 33.72 -32.91
N PHE A 84 -38.30 33.10 -31.75
CA PHE A 84 -37.30 32.75 -30.75
C PHE A 84 -36.89 31.29 -30.86
N PHE A 85 -35.58 31.03 -30.70
CA PHE A 85 -35.01 29.69 -30.57
C PHE A 85 -34.28 29.56 -29.22
N SER A 86 -34.44 28.41 -28.55
CA SER A 86 -33.58 28.09 -27.44
C SER A 86 -32.15 27.76 -27.93
N GLU A 87 -31.19 27.68 -27.00
CA GLU A 87 -29.93 26.98 -27.28
C GLU A 87 -30.22 25.51 -27.56
N TRP A 88 -29.22 24.85 -28.20
CA TRP A 88 -29.31 23.43 -28.40
C TRP A 88 -29.03 22.69 -27.08
N SER A 89 -29.74 21.59 -26.83
CA SER A 89 -29.46 20.69 -25.72
C SER A 89 -28.06 20.11 -25.82
N ASP A 90 -27.60 19.53 -24.71
CA ASP A 90 -26.42 18.63 -24.75
C ASP A 90 -26.65 17.52 -25.77
N ILE A 91 -25.53 17.05 -26.34
CA ILE A 91 -25.55 15.97 -27.33
C ILE A 91 -25.69 14.64 -26.61
N ILE A 92 -26.72 13.88 -26.97
CA ILE A 92 -26.88 12.48 -26.56
C ILE A 92 -26.43 11.57 -27.71
N THR A 93 -25.53 10.65 -27.42
CA THR A 93 -25.07 9.68 -28.42
C THR A 93 -25.96 8.43 -28.38
N LEU A 94 -26.59 8.12 -29.50
CA LEU A 94 -27.29 6.86 -29.76
C LEU A 94 -26.34 5.93 -30.50
N THR A 95 -26.16 4.72 -30.01
CA THR A 95 -25.44 3.64 -30.69
C THR A 95 -26.38 2.51 -31.01
N VAL A 96 -26.52 2.16 -32.28
CA VAL A 96 -27.31 1.01 -32.74
C VAL A 96 -26.36 -0.05 -33.28
N SER A 97 -26.44 -1.25 -32.74
CA SER A 97 -25.58 -2.38 -33.07
C SER A 97 -26.38 -3.49 -33.77
N SER A 98 -25.77 -4.19 -34.72
CA SER A 98 -26.34 -5.36 -35.37
C SER A 98 -26.31 -6.63 -34.53
N SER A 99 -25.56 -6.62 -33.43
CA SER A 99 -25.31 -7.82 -32.62
C SER A 99 -25.91 -7.66 -31.22
N ASN A 100 -26.82 -8.54 -30.88
CA ASN A 100 -27.34 -8.77 -29.52
C ASN A 100 -26.37 -9.68 -28.74
N ARG A 101 -25.11 -9.24 -28.65
CA ARG A 101 -24.06 -10.02 -27.98
C ARG A 101 -23.91 -9.57 -26.54
N PRO A 102 -24.10 -10.47 -25.55
CA PRO A 102 -23.88 -10.12 -24.15
C PRO A 102 -22.44 -9.75 -23.86
N VAL A 103 -22.24 -8.97 -22.80
CA VAL A 103 -20.92 -8.63 -22.27
C VAL A 103 -20.76 -9.27 -20.90
N VAL A 104 -19.66 -10.00 -20.69
CA VAL A 104 -19.30 -10.50 -19.37
C VAL A 104 -18.26 -9.59 -18.75
N THR A 105 -18.53 -9.18 -17.52
CA THR A 105 -17.65 -8.31 -16.73
C THR A 105 -17.35 -8.95 -15.39
N LEU A 106 -16.16 -8.65 -14.85
CA LEU A 106 -15.76 -8.98 -13.48
C LEU A 106 -15.91 -7.74 -12.60
N TYR A 107 -16.53 -7.89 -11.46
CA TYR A 107 -16.63 -6.81 -10.49
C TYR A 107 -16.23 -7.26 -9.08
N PRO A 108 -15.22 -6.63 -8.47
CA PRO A 108 -14.34 -5.61 -9.05
C PRO A 108 -13.47 -6.17 -10.19
N ASN A 109 -13.08 -5.30 -11.13
CA ASN A 109 -12.24 -5.69 -12.26
C ASN A 109 -10.75 -5.64 -11.87
N TRP A 110 -10.32 -6.67 -11.13
CA TRP A 110 -8.93 -6.83 -10.72
C TRP A 110 -8.20 -7.84 -11.61
N SER A 111 -6.91 -7.62 -11.82
CA SER A 111 -6.07 -8.50 -12.64
C SER A 111 -5.84 -9.87 -11.98
N GLU A 112 -5.86 -9.91 -10.65
CA GLU A 112 -5.67 -11.10 -9.84
C GLU A 112 -6.58 -11.09 -8.62
N ILE A 113 -7.24 -12.21 -8.38
CA ILE A 113 -8.10 -12.47 -7.22
C ILE A 113 -7.38 -13.44 -6.32
N TYR A 114 -7.44 -13.21 -5.02
CA TYR A 114 -6.87 -14.10 -4.02
C TYR A 114 -7.93 -14.99 -3.38
N ARG A 115 -7.48 -16.14 -2.89
CA ARG A 115 -8.34 -17.05 -2.16
C ARG A 115 -9.06 -16.34 -1.00
N GLY A 116 -10.38 -16.52 -0.91
CA GLY A 116 -11.22 -15.90 0.12
C GLY A 116 -11.86 -14.57 -0.29
N GLU A 117 -11.39 -13.93 -1.37
CA GLU A 117 -12.00 -12.68 -1.86
C GLU A 117 -13.40 -12.90 -2.45
N THR A 118 -14.17 -11.83 -2.49
CA THR A 118 -15.48 -11.80 -3.15
C THR A 118 -15.34 -11.20 -4.55
N ILE A 119 -15.84 -11.91 -5.55
CA ILE A 119 -15.89 -11.45 -6.95
C ILE A 119 -17.26 -11.76 -7.53
N THR A 120 -17.78 -10.86 -8.35
CA THR A 120 -19.03 -11.07 -9.10
C THR A 120 -18.70 -11.16 -10.59
N VAL A 121 -19.12 -12.23 -11.23
CA VAL A 121 -19.13 -12.37 -12.69
C VAL A 121 -20.51 -11.96 -13.16
N ARG A 122 -20.61 -10.92 -13.98
CA ARG A 122 -21.88 -10.33 -14.43
C ARG A 122 -22.02 -10.49 -15.93
N CYS A 123 -23.21 -10.91 -16.35
CA CYS A 123 -23.63 -10.95 -17.74
C CYS A 123 -24.59 -9.81 -18.02
N GLU A 124 -24.21 -8.90 -18.90
CA GLU A 124 -25.03 -7.78 -19.32
C GLU A 124 -25.53 -8.01 -20.74
N ILE A 125 -26.85 -7.98 -20.91
CA ILE A 125 -27.52 -8.05 -22.21
C ILE A 125 -28.19 -6.72 -22.40
N HIS A 126 -27.74 -5.99 -23.42
CA HIS A 126 -28.34 -4.70 -23.77
C HIS A 126 -29.56 -4.95 -24.63
N GLY A 127 -30.66 -4.26 -24.34
CA GLY A 127 -31.88 -4.25 -25.12
C GLY A 127 -33.13 -4.58 -24.32
N GLY A 128 -34.02 -3.59 -24.24
CA GLY A 128 -35.41 -3.65 -23.89
C GLY A 128 -35.78 -4.10 -22.48
N ASP A 129 -37.09 -3.92 -22.17
CA ASP A 129 -37.76 -4.49 -21.00
C ASP A 129 -37.88 -6.03 -21.11
N THR A 130 -37.00 -6.65 -21.87
CA THR A 130 -37.02 -8.09 -22.13
C THR A 130 -36.43 -8.83 -20.94
N GLU A 131 -37.23 -9.69 -20.34
CA GLU A 131 -36.72 -10.59 -19.31
C GLU A 131 -35.95 -11.74 -19.94
N TRP A 132 -34.72 -11.95 -19.45
CA TRP A 132 -33.81 -12.96 -19.91
C TRP A 132 -33.63 -14.07 -18.89
N ASP A 133 -33.56 -15.33 -19.38
CA ASP A 133 -32.92 -16.42 -18.66
C ASP A 133 -31.47 -16.52 -19.12
N TYR A 134 -30.55 -16.67 -18.17
CA TYR A 134 -29.12 -16.65 -18.42
C TYR A 134 -28.57 -18.09 -18.47
N GLU A 135 -27.73 -18.34 -19.46
CA GLU A 135 -26.98 -19.57 -19.58
C GLU A 135 -25.49 -19.27 -19.56
N TRP A 136 -24.77 -19.94 -18.68
CA TRP A 136 -23.33 -19.76 -18.52
C TRP A 136 -22.59 -20.99 -19.05
N GLU A 137 -21.48 -20.70 -19.71
CA GLU A 137 -20.47 -21.71 -20.04
C GLU A 137 -19.16 -21.34 -19.36
N THR A 138 -18.59 -22.29 -18.66
CA THR A 138 -17.32 -22.15 -17.97
C THR A 138 -16.56 -23.46 -17.98
N ASN A 139 -15.24 -23.38 -18.04
CA ASN A 139 -14.33 -24.51 -17.84
C ASN A 139 -13.84 -24.60 -16.38
N SER A 140 -14.37 -23.76 -15.47
CA SER A 140 -14.09 -23.90 -14.04
C SER A 140 -14.72 -25.17 -13.47
N MET A 141 -14.21 -25.62 -12.33
CA MET A 141 -14.74 -26.81 -11.64
C MET A 141 -16.14 -26.60 -11.04
N ILE A 142 -16.54 -25.35 -10.84
CA ILE A 142 -17.79 -24.97 -10.20
C ILE A 142 -18.72 -24.40 -11.25
N LYS A 143 -19.93 -25.00 -11.35
CA LYS A 143 -20.96 -24.54 -12.28
C LYS A 143 -21.56 -23.21 -11.82
N ALA A 144 -21.63 -22.22 -12.71
CA ALA A 144 -22.30 -20.96 -12.46
C ALA A 144 -23.84 -21.13 -12.43
N PRO A 145 -24.56 -20.34 -11.62
CA PRO A 145 -26.02 -20.34 -11.56
C PRO A 145 -26.62 -19.68 -12.81
N ASN A 146 -27.88 -20.03 -13.14
CA ASN A 146 -28.59 -19.44 -14.28
C ASN A 146 -29.18 -18.04 -13.95
N GLN A 147 -28.34 -17.13 -13.51
CA GLN A 147 -28.68 -15.75 -13.17
C GLN A 147 -27.73 -14.80 -13.90
N ASN A 148 -28.12 -13.53 -14.05
CA ASN A 148 -27.27 -12.51 -14.66
C ASN A 148 -25.98 -12.22 -13.87
N GLU A 149 -26.00 -12.51 -12.57
CA GLU A 149 -24.85 -12.36 -11.69
C GLU A 149 -24.50 -13.67 -11.00
N TYR A 150 -23.23 -13.99 -11.04
CA TYR A 150 -22.64 -15.06 -10.24
C TYR A 150 -21.70 -14.46 -9.20
N ARG A 151 -22.20 -14.34 -7.98
CA ARG A 151 -21.40 -13.81 -6.86
C ARG A 151 -20.68 -14.93 -6.14
N ILE A 152 -19.35 -14.93 -6.23
CA ILE A 152 -18.44 -15.84 -5.55
C ILE A 152 -17.99 -15.14 -4.27
N ARG A 153 -18.49 -15.58 -3.11
CA ARG A 153 -18.21 -14.91 -1.82
C ARG A 153 -16.88 -15.29 -1.19
N SER A 154 -16.31 -16.40 -1.58
CA SER A 154 -15.02 -16.88 -1.12
C SER A 154 -14.36 -17.60 -2.28
N ALA A 155 -13.62 -16.84 -3.07
CA ALA A 155 -12.95 -17.36 -4.25
C ALA A 155 -11.89 -18.42 -3.88
N SER A 156 -11.73 -19.41 -4.74
CA SER A 156 -10.69 -20.44 -4.65
C SER A 156 -10.20 -20.79 -6.05
N SER A 157 -9.07 -21.47 -6.15
CA SER A 157 -8.53 -21.92 -7.45
C SER A 157 -9.52 -22.71 -8.29
N SER A 158 -10.50 -23.40 -7.66
CA SER A 158 -11.58 -24.10 -8.37
C SER A 158 -12.54 -23.17 -9.12
N ASN A 159 -12.55 -21.88 -8.82
CA ASN A 159 -13.31 -20.86 -9.56
C ASN A 159 -12.52 -20.28 -10.74
N SER A 160 -11.22 -20.55 -10.85
CA SER A 160 -10.43 -20.10 -11.99
C SER A 160 -10.93 -20.73 -13.27
N GLY A 161 -11.01 -19.92 -14.32
CA GLY A 161 -11.45 -20.40 -15.61
C GLY A 161 -11.98 -19.28 -16.51
N ASN A 162 -12.45 -19.68 -17.67
CA ASN A 162 -13.08 -18.77 -18.63
C ASN A 162 -14.58 -18.82 -18.44
N TYR A 163 -15.21 -17.66 -18.44
CA TYR A 163 -16.65 -17.49 -18.29
C TYR A 163 -17.20 -16.76 -19.50
N ARG A 164 -18.24 -17.29 -20.10
CA ARG A 164 -19.06 -16.61 -21.11
C ARG A 164 -20.53 -16.90 -20.87
N CYS A 165 -21.38 -16.01 -21.34
CA CYS A 165 -22.83 -16.12 -21.14
C CYS A 165 -23.59 -15.91 -22.43
N LYS A 166 -24.84 -16.35 -22.43
CA LYS A 166 -25.86 -16.01 -23.40
C LYS A 166 -27.22 -15.87 -22.71
N GLY A 167 -28.11 -15.09 -23.30
CA GLY A 167 -29.50 -14.94 -22.86
C GLY A 167 -30.43 -15.76 -23.69
N ARG A 168 -31.53 -16.22 -23.05
CA ARG A 168 -32.70 -16.75 -23.68
C ARG A 168 -33.88 -15.91 -23.26
N MET A 169 -34.65 -15.42 -24.22
CA MET A 169 -35.83 -14.59 -23.98
C MET A 169 -36.91 -15.39 -23.28
N LYS A 170 -37.42 -14.92 -22.14
CA LYS A 170 -38.48 -15.62 -21.41
C LYS A 170 -39.83 -15.66 -22.17
N SER A 171 -40.10 -14.62 -22.98
CA SER A 171 -41.31 -14.53 -23.81
C SER A 171 -41.28 -15.42 -25.04
N SER A 172 -40.08 -15.83 -25.52
CA SER A 172 -39.87 -16.68 -26.68
C SER A 172 -38.68 -17.59 -26.47
N GLN A 173 -38.94 -18.86 -26.17
CA GLN A 173 -37.88 -19.83 -25.88
C GLN A 173 -36.97 -20.14 -27.09
N HIS A 174 -37.32 -19.71 -28.28
CA HIS A 174 -36.55 -19.89 -29.50
C HIS A 174 -35.60 -18.73 -29.79
N GLU A 175 -35.79 -17.57 -29.12
CA GLU A 175 -34.93 -16.39 -29.30
C GLU A 175 -33.84 -16.37 -28.25
N THR A 176 -32.61 -16.57 -28.71
CA THR A 176 -31.42 -16.53 -27.87
C THR A 176 -30.40 -15.58 -28.45
N THR A 177 -29.64 -14.91 -27.57
CA THR A 177 -28.49 -14.12 -28.01
C THR A 177 -27.38 -15.00 -28.54
N GLU A 178 -26.39 -14.39 -29.16
CA GLU A 178 -25.10 -15.05 -29.35
C GLU A 178 -24.39 -15.25 -28.01
N TRP A 179 -23.33 -16.07 -28.00
CA TRP A 179 -22.43 -16.13 -26.86
C TRP A 179 -21.60 -14.86 -26.74
N SER A 180 -21.43 -14.35 -25.52
CA SER A 180 -20.47 -13.29 -25.23
C SER A 180 -19.04 -13.70 -25.55
N ASP A 181 -18.14 -12.72 -25.60
CA ASP A 181 -16.72 -13.02 -25.43
C ASP A 181 -16.48 -13.59 -24.04
N SER A 182 -15.42 -14.39 -23.90
CA SER A 182 -15.09 -14.98 -22.62
C SER A 182 -14.22 -14.04 -21.80
N VAL A 183 -14.48 -13.97 -20.50
CA VAL A 183 -13.59 -13.32 -19.52
C VAL A 183 -12.86 -14.39 -18.72
N THR A 184 -11.58 -14.18 -18.47
CA THR A 184 -10.78 -15.10 -17.66
C THR A 184 -10.76 -14.63 -16.21
N LEU A 185 -11.18 -15.49 -15.29
CA LEU A 185 -11.01 -15.31 -13.85
C LEU A 185 -9.82 -16.15 -13.40
N THR A 186 -8.83 -15.50 -12.78
CA THR A 186 -7.68 -16.17 -12.18
C THR A 186 -7.72 -15.96 -10.67
N VAL A 187 -7.74 -17.04 -9.92
CA VAL A 187 -7.70 -17.03 -8.46
C VAL A 187 -6.40 -17.65 -8.00
N SER A 188 -5.60 -16.86 -7.28
CA SER A 188 -4.33 -17.28 -6.69
C SER A 188 -4.55 -17.87 -5.30
N ASP A 189 -3.97 -19.03 -5.03
CA ASP A 189 -3.93 -19.59 -3.68
C ASP A 189 -2.81 -18.96 -2.82
N ASN A 190 -1.90 -18.19 -3.44
CA ASN A 190 -0.86 -17.46 -2.72
C ASN A 190 -1.46 -16.17 -2.14
N GLU A 191 -1.53 -16.10 -0.83
CA GLU A 191 -1.96 -14.87 -0.14
C GLU A 191 -0.87 -13.80 -0.27
N PRO A 192 -1.23 -12.57 -0.68
CA PRO A 192 -0.27 -11.48 -0.77
C PRO A 192 0.20 -11.11 0.64
N ARG A 193 1.50 -10.99 0.82
CA ARG A 193 2.08 -10.51 2.08
C ARG A 193 2.65 -9.13 1.87
N PRO A 194 2.14 -8.14 2.62
CA PRO A 194 2.73 -6.82 2.59
C PRO A 194 4.19 -6.85 3.05
N VAL A 195 5.01 -6.02 2.43
CA VAL A 195 6.40 -5.79 2.84
C VAL A 195 6.47 -4.39 3.45
N LEU A 196 6.78 -4.34 4.74
CA LEU A 196 6.98 -3.09 5.43
C LEU A 196 8.43 -2.66 5.34
N THR A 197 8.68 -1.43 4.93
CA THR A 197 9.98 -0.76 5.02
C THR A 197 9.88 0.45 5.94
N VAL A 198 10.97 0.81 6.60
CA VAL A 198 11.04 1.95 7.52
C VAL A 198 12.23 2.82 7.17
N SER A 199 12.07 4.13 7.22
CA SER A 199 13.15 5.08 6.95
C SER A 199 13.00 6.36 7.80
N PRO A 200 14.03 6.71 8.57
CA PRO A 200 15.23 5.95 8.89
C PRO A 200 14.93 4.79 9.86
N SER A 201 15.78 3.75 9.87
CA SER A 201 15.66 2.63 10.84
C SER A 201 16.27 2.97 12.20
N TRP A 202 17.18 3.95 12.24
CA TRP A 202 17.75 4.50 13.47
C TRP A 202 17.39 5.97 13.59
N LEU A 203 16.97 6.38 14.80
CA LEU A 203 16.47 7.71 15.07
C LEU A 203 17.46 8.54 15.87
N SER A 204 17.56 9.80 15.47
CA SER A 204 17.88 10.87 16.41
C SER A 204 16.59 11.31 17.13
N PRO A 205 16.67 11.74 18.41
CA PRO A 205 15.50 12.19 19.17
C PRO A 205 14.67 13.25 18.40
N GLY A 206 13.36 13.04 18.35
CA GLY A 206 12.42 13.95 17.68
C GLY A 206 12.37 13.86 16.15
N ALA A 207 13.14 12.97 15.53
CA ALA A 207 13.07 12.74 14.09
C ALA A 207 11.75 12.08 13.67
N SER A 208 11.34 12.31 12.43
CA SER A 208 10.19 11.64 11.84
C SER A 208 10.60 10.33 11.16
N VAL A 209 9.73 9.35 11.20
CA VAL A 209 9.88 8.03 10.56
C VAL A 209 8.83 7.87 9.49
N THR A 210 9.25 7.43 8.31
CA THR A 210 8.33 7.03 7.25
C THR A 210 8.25 5.51 7.18
N LEU A 211 7.04 5.00 7.28
CA LEU A 211 6.68 3.61 7.04
C LEU A 211 6.13 3.50 5.63
N ASN A 212 6.60 2.53 4.84
CA ASN A 212 6.03 2.21 3.53
C ASN A 212 5.60 0.75 3.51
N CYS A 213 4.37 0.51 3.03
CA CYS A 213 3.75 -0.81 2.94
C CYS A 213 3.56 -1.19 1.48
N GLU A 214 4.39 -2.07 0.97
CA GLU A 214 4.31 -2.55 -0.42
C GLU A 214 3.50 -3.84 -0.48
N VAL A 215 2.55 -3.91 -1.41
CA VAL A 215 1.78 -5.12 -1.71
C VAL A 215 1.99 -5.46 -3.18
N GLU A 216 2.09 -6.75 -3.49
CA GLU A 216 2.06 -7.21 -4.88
C GLU A 216 0.78 -6.68 -5.55
N HIS A 217 0.89 -6.19 -6.78
CA HIS A 217 -0.21 -5.60 -7.55
C HIS A 217 -0.83 -4.33 -6.92
N PRO A 218 -0.08 -3.23 -6.79
CA PRO A 218 -0.51 -2.01 -6.10
C PRO A 218 -1.73 -1.32 -6.74
N SER A 219 -2.00 -1.57 -8.03
CA SER A 219 -3.13 -0.98 -8.77
C SER A 219 -4.52 -1.52 -8.38
N ALA A 220 -4.61 -2.43 -7.42
CA ALA A 220 -5.83 -3.17 -7.10
C ALA A 220 -6.72 -2.52 -6.03
N GLY A 221 -6.59 -1.23 -5.75
CA GLY A 221 -7.46 -0.51 -4.83
C GLY A 221 -7.31 -0.93 -3.37
N TRP A 222 -6.09 -1.14 -2.91
CA TRP A 222 -5.78 -1.47 -1.53
C TRP A 222 -5.99 -0.27 -0.60
N SER A 223 -6.51 -0.56 0.62
CA SER A 223 -6.45 0.29 1.79
C SER A 223 -5.44 -0.27 2.78
N PHE A 224 -4.69 0.60 3.46
CA PHE A 224 -3.60 0.20 4.34
C PHE A 224 -3.96 0.42 5.81
N TYR A 225 -3.51 -0.49 6.66
CA TYR A 225 -3.74 -0.51 8.09
C TYR A 225 -2.38 -0.57 8.80
N TRP A 226 -2.15 0.36 9.72
CA TRP A 226 -0.87 0.59 10.36
C TRP A 226 -0.93 0.27 11.84
N TYR A 227 -0.02 -0.55 12.31
CA TYR A 227 -0.02 -1.01 13.70
C TYR A 227 1.35 -0.85 14.33
N LYS A 228 1.34 -0.57 15.65
CA LYS A 228 2.48 -0.69 16.54
C LYS A 228 2.50 -2.11 17.10
N ALA A 229 3.65 -2.74 17.06
CA ALA A 229 3.87 -4.02 17.73
C ALA A 229 4.08 -3.75 19.24
N VAL A 230 3.18 -4.26 20.06
CA VAL A 230 3.28 -4.16 21.52
C VAL A 230 3.73 -5.50 22.05
N PRO A 231 4.84 -5.57 22.82
CA PRO A 231 5.25 -6.81 23.46
C PRO A 231 4.18 -7.25 24.46
N ASP A 232 3.68 -8.46 24.30
CA ASP A 232 2.87 -9.09 25.34
C ASP A 232 3.78 -9.76 26.35
N LEU A 233 3.82 -9.23 27.55
CA LEU A 233 4.65 -9.74 28.65
C LEU A 233 4.14 -11.08 29.21
N SER A 234 2.87 -11.41 28.99
CA SER A 234 2.22 -12.61 29.52
C SER A 234 2.26 -13.81 28.57
N GLU A 235 2.30 -13.55 27.28
CA GLU A 235 2.31 -14.58 26.24
C GLU A 235 3.50 -14.35 25.27
N LYS A 236 4.00 -15.43 24.68
CA LYS A 236 5.10 -15.37 23.70
C LYS A 236 4.70 -14.75 22.33
N SER A 237 3.56 -14.11 22.28
CA SER A 237 3.00 -13.44 21.10
C SER A 237 3.05 -11.93 21.25
N SER A 238 3.24 -11.22 20.16
CA SER A 238 3.07 -9.76 20.13
C SER A 238 1.63 -9.44 19.76
N SER A 239 1.05 -8.49 20.47
CA SER A 239 -0.20 -7.86 20.07
C SER A 239 0.09 -6.67 19.15
N TYR A 240 -0.87 -6.35 18.29
CA TYR A 240 -0.77 -5.22 17.37
C TYR A 240 -1.81 -4.17 17.76
N GLU A 241 -1.34 -2.96 18.02
CA GLU A 241 -2.17 -1.82 18.34
C GLU A 241 -2.27 -0.88 17.13
N LEU A 242 -3.49 -0.55 16.72
CA LEU A 242 -3.73 0.32 15.58
C LEU A 242 -3.17 1.73 15.87
N LEU A 243 -2.41 2.27 14.93
CA LEU A 243 -1.89 3.63 15.04
C LEU A 243 -3.02 4.66 14.82
N PRO A 244 -2.91 5.86 15.43
CA PRO A 244 -3.85 6.95 15.17
C PRO A 244 -3.97 7.23 13.67
N ASP A 245 -5.20 7.38 13.17
CA ASP A 245 -5.49 7.60 11.76
C ASP A 245 -4.92 6.53 10.79
N GLY A 246 -4.46 5.40 11.32
CA GLY A 246 -3.87 4.29 10.57
C GLY A 246 -4.89 3.25 10.10
N ASN A 247 -6.17 3.55 10.09
CA ASN A 247 -7.27 2.63 9.77
C ASN A 247 -7.77 2.84 8.34
N GLY A 248 -7.35 1.99 7.42
CA GLY A 248 -7.87 2.01 6.04
C GLY A 248 -7.41 3.22 5.22
N THR A 249 -6.13 3.60 5.31
CA THR A 249 -5.59 4.70 4.51
C THR A 249 -5.43 4.31 3.04
N ALA A 250 -5.72 5.24 2.13
CA ALA A 250 -5.51 5.02 0.69
C ALA A 250 -4.02 5.11 0.30
N GLN A 251 -3.19 5.70 1.15
CA GLN A 251 -1.75 5.87 0.91
C GLN A 251 -0.99 4.67 1.48
N ASP A 252 -0.03 4.19 0.74
CA ASP A 252 0.91 3.12 1.09
C ASP A 252 2.03 3.57 2.03
N SER A 253 2.00 4.82 2.48
CA SER A 253 2.95 5.41 3.40
C SER A 253 2.28 6.04 4.63
N TYR A 254 2.96 5.96 5.77
CA TYR A 254 2.54 6.54 7.03
C TYR A 254 3.73 7.21 7.73
N ILE A 255 3.56 8.44 8.23
CA ILE A 255 4.64 9.19 8.87
C ILE A 255 4.37 9.29 10.37
N ILE A 256 5.37 8.89 11.16
CA ILE A 256 5.37 9.03 12.61
C ILE A 256 6.24 10.21 12.98
N HIS A 257 5.67 11.16 13.71
CA HIS A 257 6.38 12.36 14.17
C HIS A 257 6.79 12.23 15.63
N GLY A 258 7.99 12.74 15.96
CA GLY A 258 8.44 12.90 17.33
C GLY A 258 8.66 11.60 18.10
N GLN A 259 9.07 10.52 17.41
CA GLN A 259 9.40 9.28 18.08
C GLN A 259 10.64 9.42 18.95
N THR A 260 10.56 9.00 20.20
CA THR A 260 11.64 9.14 21.20
C THR A 260 12.20 7.80 21.66
N HIS A 261 11.56 6.69 21.35
CA HIS A 261 11.95 5.37 21.85
C HIS A 261 11.84 4.29 20.75
N THR A 262 12.53 3.20 20.97
CA THR A 262 12.47 2.01 20.10
C THR A 262 11.04 1.47 19.99
N ALA A 263 10.59 1.24 18.78
CA ALA A 263 9.27 0.64 18.52
C ALA A 263 9.27 -0.23 17.26
N GLY A 264 8.45 -1.27 17.27
CA GLY A 264 8.20 -2.13 16.12
C GLY A 264 6.86 -1.76 15.46
N TYR A 265 6.81 -1.93 14.15
CA TYR A 265 5.62 -1.64 13.34
C TYR A 265 5.31 -2.79 12.40
N VAL A 266 4.05 -2.94 12.08
CA VAL A 266 3.55 -3.84 11.03
C VAL A 266 2.49 -3.12 10.23
N CYS A 267 2.33 -3.52 8.97
CA CYS A 267 1.22 -3.08 8.15
C CYS A 267 0.39 -4.27 7.68
N ARG A 268 -0.80 -3.97 7.25
CA ARG A 268 -1.76 -4.89 6.66
C ARG A 268 -2.49 -4.17 5.55
N ALA A 269 -2.90 -4.87 4.51
CA ALA A 269 -3.70 -4.30 3.44
C ALA A 269 -5.07 -4.96 3.38
N GLY A 270 -6.08 -4.19 2.95
CA GLY A 270 -7.45 -4.67 2.76
C GLY A 270 -8.05 -4.12 1.47
N ARG A 271 -8.98 -4.86 0.85
CA ARG A 271 -9.74 -4.42 -0.32
C ARG A 271 -11.05 -5.18 -0.47
N GLY A 272 -11.96 -4.64 -1.26
CA GLY A 272 -13.23 -5.29 -1.62
C GLY A 272 -14.39 -5.03 -0.67
N ASP A 273 -15.56 -5.62 -0.98
CA ASP A 273 -16.78 -5.57 -0.17
C ASP A 273 -17.50 -6.95 -0.22
N PRO A 274 -17.56 -7.72 0.87
CA PRO A 274 -16.93 -7.47 2.16
C PRO A 274 -15.40 -7.38 2.08
N GLU A 275 -14.79 -6.61 2.97
CA GLU A 275 -13.37 -6.36 2.93
C GLU A 275 -12.54 -7.62 3.19
N TYR A 276 -11.66 -7.93 2.24
CA TYR A 276 -10.63 -8.95 2.37
C TYR A 276 -9.37 -8.33 2.94
N HIS A 277 -8.75 -8.98 3.89
CA HIS A 277 -7.51 -8.52 4.49
C HIS A 277 -6.39 -9.53 4.27
N THR A 278 -5.20 -9.01 3.96
CA THR A 278 -3.96 -9.82 3.94
C THR A 278 -3.55 -10.22 5.35
N ASP A 279 -2.56 -11.08 5.45
CA ASP A 279 -1.79 -11.23 6.69
C ASP A 279 -1.06 -9.91 7.02
N HIS A 280 -0.59 -9.79 8.26
CA HIS A 280 0.30 -8.70 8.64
C HIS A 280 1.66 -8.87 7.98
N SER A 281 2.33 -7.76 7.66
CA SER A 281 3.72 -7.76 7.25
C SER A 281 4.61 -8.36 8.35
N ARG A 282 5.83 -8.72 8.00
CA ARG A 282 6.86 -8.93 9.02
C ARG A 282 7.11 -7.62 9.74
N PRO A 283 7.30 -7.62 11.06
CA PRO A 283 7.55 -6.38 11.79
C PRO A 283 8.90 -5.79 11.39
N LYS A 284 8.93 -4.47 11.33
CA LYS A 284 10.14 -3.67 11.20
C LYS A 284 10.27 -2.75 12.40
N PHE A 285 11.48 -2.61 12.89
CA PHE A 285 11.77 -1.80 14.05
C PHE A 285 12.42 -0.48 13.67
N VAL A 286 12.09 0.52 14.45
CA VAL A 286 12.76 1.80 14.48
C VAL A 286 13.50 1.86 15.81
N TRP A 287 14.81 1.99 15.74
CA TRP A 287 15.69 1.93 16.88
C TRP A 287 16.03 3.34 17.35
N SER A 288 15.89 3.59 18.65
CA SER A 288 16.38 4.81 19.27
C SER A 288 17.72 4.53 19.95
N ALA A 289 18.72 5.31 19.61
CA ALA A 289 19.99 5.33 20.29
C ALA A 289 20.01 6.37 21.43
N ASP A 290 18.85 6.88 21.83
CA ASP A 290 18.74 7.95 22.82
C ASP A 290 19.30 7.51 24.18
N VAL A 291 20.24 8.30 24.68
CA VAL A 291 20.97 8.07 25.94
C VAL A 291 20.26 8.74 27.12
N HIS A 292 19.17 9.48 26.87
CA HIS A 292 18.41 10.17 27.92
C HIS A 292 17.40 9.28 28.65
N SER A 293 17.32 7.99 28.29
CA SER A 293 16.51 7.05 29.06
C SER A 293 17.15 6.81 30.42
N ALA A 294 16.32 6.77 31.47
CA ALA A 294 16.74 6.41 32.82
C ALA A 294 17.31 4.97 32.91
N ALA A 295 17.32 4.27 31.79
CA ALA A 295 17.86 2.92 31.60
C ALA A 295 18.94 2.94 30.50
N SER A 296 20.04 2.23 30.74
CA SER A 296 21.11 2.04 29.74
C SER A 296 21.46 0.56 29.58
N LEU A 297 21.91 0.20 28.38
CA LEU A 297 22.45 -1.12 28.06
C LEU A 297 23.94 -0.99 27.77
N THR A 298 24.77 -1.65 28.56
CA THR A 298 26.22 -1.73 28.33
C THR A 298 26.61 -3.08 27.76
N VAL A 299 27.61 -3.09 26.89
CA VAL A 299 28.10 -4.30 26.20
C VAL A 299 29.57 -4.53 26.53
N SER A 300 29.90 -5.71 26.94
CA SER A 300 31.30 -6.11 27.19
C SER A 300 31.67 -7.36 26.38
N PRO A 301 32.71 -7.31 25.53
CA PRO A 301 33.56 -6.17 25.20
C PRO A 301 32.79 -5.09 24.41
N ASP A 302 33.18 -3.81 24.57
CA ASP A 302 32.56 -2.64 23.94
C ASP A 302 32.78 -2.63 22.42
N ARG A 303 31.98 -3.41 21.74
CA ARG A 303 31.89 -3.47 20.28
C ARG A 303 30.60 -4.14 19.87
N VAL A 304 30.11 -3.82 18.68
CA VAL A 304 28.85 -4.33 18.15
C VAL A 304 29.01 -5.59 17.28
N GLN A 305 30.19 -5.83 16.72
CA GLN A 305 30.49 -7.02 15.92
C GLN A 305 31.35 -8.02 16.69
N HIS A 306 30.99 -9.29 16.63
CA HIS A 306 31.64 -10.40 17.33
C HIS A 306 31.83 -11.60 16.41
N PHE A 307 32.76 -12.47 16.77
CA PHE A 307 32.92 -13.78 16.14
C PHE A 307 32.10 -14.83 16.90
N THR A 308 31.77 -15.93 16.24
CA THR A 308 31.16 -17.07 16.92
C THR A 308 32.03 -17.56 18.06
N SER A 309 31.42 -18.00 19.16
CA SER A 309 32.11 -18.44 20.40
C SER A 309 32.85 -17.33 21.16
N ASP A 310 32.58 -16.06 20.88
CA ASP A 310 32.97 -14.97 21.77
C ASP A 310 32.04 -14.95 23.00
N SER A 311 32.55 -14.53 24.14
CA SER A 311 31.77 -14.25 25.34
C SER A 311 31.37 -12.79 25.32
N VAL A 312 30.06 -12.49 25.35
CA VAL A 312 29.51 -11.15 25.37
C VAL A 312 28.55 -11.01 26.55
N SER A 313 28.76 -9.98 27.36
CA SER A 313 27.87 -9.65 28.48
C SER A 313 27.12 -8.37 28.18
N LEU A 314 25.79 -8.42 28.28
CA LEU A 314 24.86 -7.30 28.14
C LEU A 314 24.32 -6.96 29.50
N THR A 315 24.61 -5.77 30.01
CA THR A 315 24.20 -5.34 31.36
C THR A 315 23.23 -4.17 31.28
N CYS A 316 22.10 -4.32 31.94
CA CYS A 316 21.10 -3.27 32.11
C CYS A 316 21.44 -2.42 33.36
N GLU A 317 21.51 -1.12 33.20
CA GLU A 317 21.80 -0.17 34.26
C GLU A 317 20.69 0.87 34.37
N GLY A 318 20.37 1.30 35.60
CA GLY A 318 19.35 2.31 35.91
C GLY A 318 18.71 2.09 37.25
N ASN A 319 17.82 3.00 37.64
CA ASN A 319 17.16 3.01 38.97
C ASN A 319 15.97 2.06 39.09
N PHE A 320 15.82 1.12 38.17
CA PHE A 320 14.68 0.20 38.10
C PHE A 320 15.03 -1.19 38.63
N THR A 321 14.00 -1.91 39.06
CA THR A 321 14.10 -3.32 39.44
C THR A 321 13.51 -4.23 38.38
N GLU A 322 13.91 -5.49 38.37
CA GLU A 322 13.40 -6.49 37.41
C GLU A 322 13.73 -6.21 35.95
N TRP A 323 15.03 -6.26 35.64
CA TRP A 323 15.51 -6.09 34.27
C TRP A 323 15.32 -7.36 33.43
N ARG A 324 14.96 -7.15 32.16
CA ARG A 324 14.97 -8.15 31.10
C ARG A 324 15.78 -7.64 29.93
N VAL A 325 16.70 -8.43 29.41
CA VAL A 325 17.32 -8.17 28.12
C VAL A 325 16.49 -8.85 27.06
N ARG A 326 15.97 -8.03 26.17
CA ARG A 326 15.17 -8.46 25.02
C ARG A 326 16.03 -8.50 23.78
N LYS A 327 15.70 -9.38 22.84
CA LYS A 327 16.31 -9.41 21.53
C LYS A 327 15.29 -9.53 20.42
N PHE A 328 15.56 -8.87 19.31
CA PHE A 328 14.83 -8.98 18.05
C PHE A 328 15.77 -9.44 16.95
N SER A 329 15.43 -10.56 16.28
CA SER A 329 16.14 -11.10 15.14
C SER A 329 15.27 -11.01 13.89
N GLU A 330 15.85 -10.54 12.77
CA GLU A 330 15.13 -10.43 11.49
C GLU A 330 14.66 -11.78 10.94
N ASP A 331 15.28 -12.90 11.37
CA ASP A 331 14.97 -14.24 10.88
C ASP A 331 13.66 -14.85 11.42
N GLY A 332 12.79 -14.04 12.07
CA GLY A 332 11.39 -14.40 12.22
C GLY A 332 10.87 -14.75 13.62
N ARG A 333 11.56 -14.42 14.69
CA ARG A 333 10.97 -14.46 16.05
C ARG A 333 10.98 -13.06 16.66
N LEU A 334 9.81 -12.49 16.74
CA LEU A 334 9.55 -11.11 17.12
C LEU A 334 10.25 -10.67 18.41
N TYR A 335 10.16 -11.48 19.46
CA TYR A 335 10.73 -11.19 20.75
C TYR A 335 11.23 -12.46 21.38
N SER A 336 12.40 -12.41 21.95
CA SER A 336 12.88 -13.44 22.86
C SER A 336 13.62 -12.77 24.01
N ASP A 337 13.44 -13.35 25.19
CA ASP A 337 14.22 -12.95 26.35
C ASP A 337 15.62 -13.57 26.31
N CYS A 338 16.57 -12.91 26.95
CA CYS A 338 17.85 -13.55 27.26
C CYS A 338 17.64 -14.78 28.13
N ARG A 339 18.12 -15.92 27.69
CA ARG A 339 17.97 -17.19 28.41
C ARG A 339 18.88 -17.32 29.63
N ARG A 340 19.90 -16.48 29.76
CA ARG A 340 20.94 -16.55 30.80
C ARG A 340 21.06 -15.21 31.50
N MET A 341 19.99 -14.78 32.14
CA MET A 341 20.02 -13.60 33.00
C MET A 341 20.62 -13.97 34.36
N THR A 342 21.61 -13.20 34.80
CA THR A 342 22.13 -13.21 36.16
C THR A 342 22.01 -11.80 36.71
N GLY A 343 20.99 -11.54 37.53
CA GLY A 343 20.66 -10.19 37.94
C GLY A 343 20.24 -9.33 36.75
N SER A 344 20.95 -8.23 36.50
CA SER A 344 20.72 -7.34 35.38
C SER A 344 21.61 -7.64 34.16
N THR A 345 22.36 -8.74 34.17
CA THR A 345 23.34 -9.10 33.11
C THR A 345 22.87 -10.32 32.35
N CYS A 346 22.94 -10.26 31.04
CA CYS A 346 22.76 -11.36 30.10
C CYS A 346 24.09 -11.79 29.51
N ASP A 347 24.53 -13.01 29.80
CA ASP A 347 25.77 -13.59 29.27
C ASP A 347 25.49 -14.47 28.05
N ILE A 348 26.11 -14.12 26.93
CA ILE A 348 25.94 -14.78 25.64
C ILE A 348 27.27 -15.41 25.22
N ASN A 349 27.27 -16.73 24.97
CA ASN A 349 28.33 -17.37 24.18
C ASN A 349 27.85 -17.35 22.73
N THR A 350 28.42 -16.45 21.94
CA THR A 350 27.87 -16.03 20.67
C THR A 350 27.83 -17.14 19.62
N SER A 351 26.72 -17.25 18.96
CA SER A 351 26.47 -18.02 17.74
C SER A 351 25.88 -17.12 16.67
N LYS A 352 25.84 -17.58 15.43
CA LYS A 352 25.24 -16.80 14.33
C LYS A 352 23.78 -16.40 14.57
N SER A 353 23.05 -17.23 15.31
CA SER A 353 21.64 -16.95 15.71
C SER A 353 21.50 -15.86 16.79
N ASP A 354 22.61 -15.36 17.34
CA ASP A 354 22.62 -14.25 18.29
C ASP A 354 22.81 -12.88 17.60
N THR A 355 22.92 -12.86 16.28
CA THR A 355 22.81 -11.63 15.50
C THR A 355 21.41 -11.08 15.67
N ALA A 356 21.28 -9.97 16.37
CA ALA A 356 20.00 -9.36 16.72
C ALA A 356 20.20 -7.95 17.28
N VAL A 357 19.12 -7.19 17.39
CA VAL A 357 19.09 -5.96 18.18
C VAL A 357 18.65 -6.30 19.59
N TYR A 358 19.37 -5.76 20.57
CA TYR A 358 19.15 -5.99 21.99
C TYR A 358 18.79 -4.68 22.68
N TRP A 359 17.92 -4.74 23.68
CA TRP A 359 17.60 -3.65 24.58
C TRP A 359 17.22 -4.17 25.97
N CYS A 360 17.22 -3.29 26.95
CA CYS A 360 16.74 -3.57 28.27
C CYS A 360 15.30 -3.11 28.45
N GLU A 361 14.53 -3.86 29.19
CA GLU A 361 13.17 -3.54 29.57
C GLU A 361 13.02 -3.79 31.08
N SER A 362 12.49 -2.78 31.81
CA SER A 362 12.22 -2.90 33.23
C SER A 362 10.83 -3.49 33.48
N GLY A 363 10.59 -3.99 34.67
CA GLY A 363 9.27 -4.43 35.10
C GLY A 363 8.19 -3.33 35.10
N SER A 364 8.60 -2.06 35.11
CA SER A 364 7.73 -0.88 34.97
C SER A 364 7.48 -0.43 33.54
N GLY A 365 8.08 -1.09 32.53
CA GLY A 365 7.89 -0.77 31.11
C GLY A 365 8.84 0.27 30.56
N GLU A 366 9.94 0.60 31.24
CA GLU A 366 10.97 1.50 30.76
C GLU A 366 11.93 0.76 29.83
N PHE A 367 12.36 1.43 28.75
CA PHE A 367 13.25 0.88 27.74
C PHE A 367 14.62 1.58 27.76
N SER A 368 15.68 0.81 27.53
CA SER A 368 17.00 1.38 27.24
C SER A 368 17.13 1.74 25.77
N SER A 369 18.24 2.41 25.42
CA SER A 369 18.73 2.46 24.04
C SER A 369 18.95 1.04 23.51
N ALA A 370 18.78 0.88 22.19
CA ALA A 370 19.01 -0.40 21.52
C ALA A 370 20.42 -0.53 20.98
N VAL A 371 20.94 -1.75 20.95
CA VAL A 371 22.26 -2.11 20.43
C VAL A 371 22.14 -3.23 19.40
N ASN A 372 22.72 -3.03 18.22
CA ASN A 372 22.76 -4.06 17.18
C ASN A 372 24.02 -4.91 17.35
N ILE A 373 23.85 -6.14 17.83
CA ILE A 373 24.94 -7.14 17.90
C ILE A 373 24.94 -7.99 16.64
N THR A 374 26.07 -8.03 15.96
CA THR A 374 26.27 -8.85 14.77
C THR A 374 27.31 -9.93 15.03
N VAL A 375 26.98 -11.18 14.74
CA VAL A 375 27.90 -12.32 14.93
C VAL A 375 28.20 -12.97 13.59
N GLN A 376 29.49 -13.12 13.29
CA GLN A 376 29.93 -13.81 12.09
C GLN A 376 30.91 -14.95 12.37
N ASN A 377 31.02 -15.88 11.41
CA ASN A 377 31.99 -16.98 11.50
C ASN A 377 33.40 -16.47 11.20
N ASP A 378 34.37 -17.06 11.85
CA ASP A 378 35.80 -16.72 11.73
C ASP A 378 36.33 -16.69 10.29
N GLY A 379 35.80 -17.55 9.43
CA GLY A 379 36.21 -17.65 8.02
C GLY A 379 35.54 -16.66 7.05
N ASN A 380 34.57 -15.88 7.50
CA ASN A 380 33.76 -15.03 6.60
C ASN A 380 34.38 -13.68 6.27
N GLY A 381 35.40 -13.25 7.03
CA GLY A 381 36.05 -11.95 6.81
C GLY A 381 36.28 -11.19 8.11
N PRO A 382 36.64 -9.90 8.02
CA PRO A 382 36.92 -9.09 9.19
C PRO A 382 35.64 -8.68 9.90
N ILE A 383 35.77 -8.25 11.16
CA ILE A 383 34.77 -7.46 11.87
C ILE A 383 35.23 -6.01 11.93
N LEU A 384 34.24 -5.09 11.90
CA LEU A 384 34.44 -3.69 12.25
C LEU A 384 34.36 -3.54 13.76
N VAL A 385 35.42 -3.02 14.37
CA VAL A 385 35.40 -2.61 15.78
C VAL A 385 35.00 -1.15 15.84
N SER A 386 33.83 -0.90 16.34
CA SER A 386 33.22 0.42 16.49
C SER A 386 32.59 0.54 17.88
N PRO A 387 32.47 1.75 18.45
CA PRO A 387 31.87 1.93 19.77
C PRO A 387 30.39 1.51 19.75
N VAL A 388 29.92 0.99 20.87
CA VAL A 388 28.52 0.60 21.08
C VAL A 388 27.65 1.82 21.34
N HIS A 389 28.18 2.79 22.08
CA HIS A 389 27.45 3.99 22.50
C HIS A 389 27.66 5.17 21.55
N PRO A 390 26.69 6.12 21.52
CA PRO A 390 26.84 7.35 20.75
C PRO A 390 28.12 8.09 21.09
N VAL A 391 28.82 8.57 20.08
CA VAL A 391 29.99 9.41 20.22
C VAL A 391 29.54 10.85 20.42
N THR A 392 30.15 11.56 21.41
CA THR A 392 29.85 12.98 21.63
C THR A 392 30.43 13.83 20.49
N GLU A 393 29.64 14.77 19.97
CA GLU A 393 30.09 15.72 18.96
C GLU A 393 31.35 16.43 19.41
N GLY A 394 32.32 16.61 18.55
CA GLY A 394 33.64 17.15 18.87
C GLY A 394 34.64 16.15 19.47
N ALA A 395 34.21 15.01 19.96
CA ALA A 395 35.10 13.96 20.44
C ALA A 395 35.79 13.22 19.27
N SER A 396 36.84 12.49 19.58
CA SER A 396 37.53 11.64 18.59
C SER A 396 37.08 10.20 18.74
N VAL A 397 36.95 9.50 17.60
CA VAL A 397 36.63 8.06 17.54
C VAL A 397 37.60 7.37 16.61
N SER A 398 37.99 6.12 16.96
CA SER A 398 38.76 5.24 16.10
C SER A 398 37.91 4.01 15.75
N LEU A 399 37.77 3.72 14.45
CA LEU A 399 37.23 2.49 13.94
C LEU A 399 38.35 1.60 13.43
N SER A 400 38.31 0.32 13.72
CA SER A 400 39.32 -0.62 13.25
C SER A 400 38.73 -1.88 12.65
N CYS A 401 39.47 -2.51 11.78
CA CYS A 401 39.14 -3.77 11.14
C CYS A 401 39.95 -4.88 11.74
N SER A 402 39.31 -5.96 12.17
CA SER A 402 40.00 -7.06 12.89
C SER A 402 39.59 -8.42 12.41
N LEU A 403 40.54 -9.34 12.33
CA LEU A 403 40.31 -10.79 12.23
C LEU A 403 40.45 -11.44 13.61
N ARG A 404 39.86 -12.63 13.79
CA ARG A 404 40.00 -13.34 15.06
C ARG A 404 41.46 -13.61 15.45
N THR A 405 42.26 -14.02 14.46
CA THR A 405 43.68 -14.38 14.64
C THR A 405 44.62 -13.20 14.53
N GLN A 406 44.17 -12.10 13.94
CA GLN A 406 44.98 -10.91 13.69
C GLN A 406 44.15 -9.65 13.96
N LYS A 407 44.49 -8.98 15.07
CA LYS A 407 43.76 -7.79 15.54
C LYS A 407 44.15 -6.51 14.80
N ILE A 408 45.34 -6.45 14.24
CA ILE A 408 45.84 -5.30 13.48
C ILE A 408 46.01 -5.77 12.02
N LEU A 409 45.24 -5.17 11.12
CA LEU A 409 45.28 -5.43 9.69
C LEU A 409 45.89 -4.22 8.97
N SER A 410 46.62 -4.45 7.90
CA SER A 410 47.13 -3.36 7.04
C SER A 410 46.39 -3.37 5.70
N ASN A 411 46.33 -2.20 5.04
CA ASN A 411 45.62 -2.01 3.77
C ASN A 411 44.15 -2.36 3.86
N VAL A 412 43.45 -1.68 4.74
CA VAL A 412 42.01 -1.81 4.99
C VAL A 412 41.28 -0.64 4.31
N PHE A 413 40.18 -0.96 3.64
CA PHE A 413 39.29 0.03 3.09
C PHE A 413 38.13 0.27 4.05
N PHE A 414 37.76 1.54 4.27
CA PHE A 414 36.60 1.93 5.09
C PHE A 414 35.56 2.60 4.24
N TYR A 415 34.30 2.28 4.52
CA TYR A 415 33.12 2.83 3.85
C TYR A 415 32.19 3.47 4.85
N HIS A 416 31.60 4.59 4.47
CA HIS A 416 30.51 5.29 5.18
C HIS A 416 29.30 5.42 4.24
N ASN A 417 28.17 4.88 4.63
CA ASN A 417 26.95 4.85 3.78
C ASN A 417 27.25 4.33 2.37
N ASP A 418 27.99 3.20 2.29
CA ASP A 418 28.46 2.52 1.08
C ASP A 418 29.40 3.32 0.16
N LYS A 419 29.84 4.49 0.61
CA LYS A 419 30.87 5.27 -0.09
C LYS A 419 32.23 5.02 0.51
N LEU A 420 33.23 4.76 -0.34
CA LEU A 420 34.62 4.64 0.11
C LEU A 420 35.09 5.96 0.70
N ILE A 421 35.58 5.93 1.94
CA ILE A 421 36.09 7.10 2.64
C ILE A 421 37.62 7.10 2.62
N GLU A 422 38.24 6.01 3.03
CA GLU A 422 39.67 5.95 3.26
C GLU A 422 40.24 4.53 3.01
N ASN A 423 41.51 4.51 2.59
CA ASN A 423 42.35 3.31 2.59
C ASN A 423 43.48 3.58 3.56
N ASP A 424 43.39 3.04 4.78
CA ASP A 424 44.45 3.22 5.78
C ASP A 424 45.43 2.03 5.80
N PRO A 425 46.74 2.31 5.57
CA PRO A 425 47.76 1.26 5.64
C PRO A 425 47.93 0.68 7.04
N ARG A 426 47.45 1.34 8.09
CA ARG A 426 47.55 0.90 9.49
C ARG A 426 46.29 0.16 9.96
N GLY A 427 45.22 0.13 9.15
CA GLY A 427 43.98 -0.56 9.46
C GLY A 427 43.08 0.13 10.46
N GLU A 428 43.21 1.46 10.62
CA GLU A 428 42.46 2.27 11.57
C GLU A 428 41.94 3.54 10.91
N LEU A 429 40.65 3.76 10.99
CA LEU A 429 39.99 5.03 10.59
C LEU A 429 39.85 5.91 11.80
N LYS A 430 40.48 7.10 11.78
CA LYS A 430 40.46 8.07 12.86
C LYS A 430 39.66 9.29 12.47
N ILE A 431 38.58 9.55 13.21
CA ILE A 431 37.75 10.76 13.06
C ILE A 431 38.04 11.67 14.25
N SER A 432 38.72 12.81 14.02
CA SER A 432 39.31 13.62 15.09
C SER A 432 38.32 14.56 15.79
N ALA A 433 37.24 14.95 15.17
CA ALA A 433 36.20 15.80 15.73
C ALA A 433 34.88 15.36 15.09
N VAL A 434 34.25 14.39 15.72
CA VAL A 434 33.01 13.80 15.21
C VAL A 434 31.93 14.88 15.16
N SER A 435 31.22 14.93 14.05
CA SER A 435 30.07 15.80 13.81
C SER A 435 28.83 14.98 13.49
N LYS A 436 27.67 15.59 13.49
CA LYS A 436 26.41 14.92 13.13
C LYS A 436 26.43 14.34 11.71
N SER A 437 27.23 14.90 10.81
CA SER A 437 27.40 14.35 9.45
C SER A 437 28.18 13.04 9.41
N ASP A 438 28.89 12.69 10.47
CA ASP A 438 29.61 11.41 10.58
C ASP A 438 28.71 10.27 11.09
N GLU A 439 27.47 10.58 11.47
CA GLU A 439 26.47 9.56 11.81
C GLU A 439 26.11 8.74 10.57
N GLY A 440 26.06 7.40 10.71
CA GLY A 440 25.72 6.53 9.61
C GLY A 440 26.24 5.10 9.73
N PHE A 441 26.11 4.36 8.65
CA PHE A 441 26.58 3.00 8.55
C PHE A 441 28.03 2.93 8.10
N TYR A 442 28.83 2.21 8.87
CA TYR A 442 30.23 1.95 8.57
C TYR A 442 30.49 0.48 8.33
N LYS A 443 31.36 0.16 7.40
CA LYS A 443 31.93 -1.17 7.18
C LYS A 443 33.39 -1.05 6.77
N CYS A 444 34.14 -2.15 6.97
CA CYS A 444 35.51 -2.25 6.48
C CYS A 444 35.67 -3.44 5.54
N GLN A 445 36.67 -3.35 4.68
CA GLN A 445 37.01 -4.38 3.73
C GLN A 445 38.50 -4.73 3.84
N TYR A 446 38.80 -6.01 3.93
CA TYR A 446 40.15 -6.53 3.96
C TYR A 446 40.27 -7.73 3.02
N SER A 447 41.27 -7.74 2.15
CA SER A 447 41.54 -8.83 1.19
C SER A 447 40.28 -9.24 0.38
N GLY A 448 39.48 -8.24 -0.05
CA GLY A 448 38.26 -8.47 -0.85
C GLY A 448 37.04 -8.94 -0.06
N ARG A 449 37.16 -9.10 1.28
CA ARG A 449 36.05 -9.48 2.15
C ARG A 449 35.59 -8.29 3.00
N GLU A 450 34.26 -8.08 3.09
CA GLU A 450 33.67 -7.00 3.85
C GLU A 450 33.24 -7.47 5.24
N SER A 451 33.29 -6.57 6.22
CA SER A 451 32.60 -6.72 7.50
C SER A 451 31.10 -6.51 7.34
N ALA A 452 30.31 -6.86 8.34
CA ALA A 452 28.96 -6.35 8.48
C ALA A 452 28.97 -4.82 8.63
N GLN A 453 27.82 -4.19 8.35
CA GLN A 453 27.64 -2.77 8.61
C GLN A 453 27.31 -2.53 10.10
N SER A 454 27.85 -1.46 10.67
CA SER A 454 27.53 -0.99 12.02
C SER A 454 27.10 0.46 11.98
N TRP A 455 26.03 0.78 12.68
CA TRP A 455 25.57 2.14 12.84
C TRP A 455 26.40 2.85 13.92
N MET A 456 26.96 4.01 13.59
CA MET A 456 27.60 4.90 14.54
C MET A 456 26.71 6.09 14.79
N SER A 457 26.27 6.26 16.03
CA SER A 457 25.46 7.40 16.47
C SER A 457 26.31 8.54 17.00
N VAL A 458 25.87 9.76 16.77
CA VAL A 458 26.51 10.99 17.27
C VAL A 458 25.51 11.77 18.12
N LYS A 459 25.88 12.12 19.36
CA LYS A 459 25.08 12.98 20.24
C LYS A 459 25.67 14.40 20.29
N GLY A 460 24.79 15.40 20.29
CA GLY A 460 25.20 16.81 20.40
C GLY A 460 25.73 17.19 21.78
N GLU A 461 26.54 18.24 21.87
CA GLU A 461 27.03 18.76 23.16
C GLU A 461 25.92 19.31 24.09
N GLN A 462 24.78 19.73 23.52
CA GLN A 462 23.67 20.31 24.29
C GLN A 462 22.84 19.26 25.02
N ASP A 463 22.99 17.98 24.67
CA ASP A 463 22.24 16.87 25.26
C ASP A 463 22.79 16.41 26.63
N GLN A 464 23.81 17.10 27.17
CA GLN A 464 24.40 16.79 28.48
C GLN A 464 23.74 17.52 29.66
N ASN A 465 22.82 18.47 29.42
CA ASN A 465 22.30 19.39 30.44
C ASN A 465 20.76 19.29 30.66
N ILE A 466 20.11 18.19 30.32
CA ILE A 466 18.70 17.98 30.65
C ILE A 466 18.53 16.79 31.59
#